data_c075ec3eb8efaa136549deaacc3dcad1
#
_entry.id   c075ec3eb8efaa136549deaacc3dcad1
#
_cell.length_a   1.000
_cell.length_b   1.000
_cell.length_c   1.000
_cell.angle_alpha   90.00
_cell.angle_beta   90.00
_cell.angle_gamma   90.00
#
_symmetry.space_group_name_H-M   'P 1'
#
loop_
_entity.id
_entity.type
_entity.pdbx_description
1 polymer ?
#
loop_
_entity_poly.entity_id
_entity_poly.type
_entity_poly.pdbx_seq_one_letter_code
_entity_poly.pdbx_strand_id
1 'polypeptide(L)'
;MENISYLDLEKANETIKTTDIKGKGYAEVNQRIKAFRMVYPQGTIETEMISNENGVCIFRANIYDEDKLLATGTAYEKENSTFINKTSYIENCETSAVGRALGMAGFGIDTSIASAEEVQNAINNQVTINTEEEAKALKIEFGKYNGETIGYVYESGDLKYLRWLFDKSKDENIKKAVSILTGLVEMTPEETKNKINAMPIMETQKQRIKDKYSTDEIKNILIKLNKSKLSDLTYEDAENLLKGE
;
A
#
# COMPACT_ATOMS: atom_id res chain seq x y z
N MET A 1 7.77 -29.81 36.13
CA MET A 1 7.69 -29.21 34.77
C MET A 1 7.50 -30.32 33.76
N GLU A 2 6.39 -30.34 33.05
CA GLU A 2 6.25 -31.20 31.86
C GLU A 2 7.25 -30.73 30.82
N ASN A 3 8.06 -31.66 30.29
CA ASN A 3 8.97 -31.34 29.20
C ASN A 3 8.16 -31.06 27.94
N ILE A 4 8.13 -29.80 27.50
CA ILE A 4 7.51 -29.40 26.24
C ILE A 4 8.23 -30.14 25.13
N SER A 5 7.47 -30.89 24.35
CA SER A 5 7.96 -31.68 23.24
C SER A 5 7.84 -30.90 21.91
N TYR A 6 8.56 -31.33 20.89
CA TYR A 6 8.41 -30.84 19.52
C TYR A 6 6.96 -31.00 19.00
N LEU A 7 6.28 -32.07 19.41
CA LEU A 7 4.89 -32.34 19.04
C LEU A 7 3.90 -31.28 19.58
N ASP A 8 4.20 -30.73 20.78
CA ASP A 8 3.35 -29.65 21.34
C ASP A 8 3.50 -28.36 20.52
N LEU A 9 4.73 -28.05 20.08
CA LEU A 9 5.00 -26.93 19.18
C LEU A 9 4.34 -27.13 17.81
N GLU A 10 4.42 -28.33 17.24
CA GLU A 10 3.79 -28.68 15.96
C GLU A 10 2.27 -28.49 16.02
N LYS A 11 1.60 -29.04 17.04
CA LYS A 11 0.17 -28.84 17.25
C LYS A 11 -0.23 -27.37 17.40
N ALA A 12 0.57 -26.58 18.09
CA ALA A 12 0.32 -25.15 18.21
C ALA A 12 0.46 -24.43 16.87
N ASN A 13 1.45 -24.78 16.06
CA ASN A 13 1.66 -24.23 14.72
C ASN A 13 0.53 -24.59 13.75
N GLU A 14 -0.07 -25.77 13.84
CA GLU A 14 -1.25 -26.16 13.04
C GLU A 14 -2.46 -25.23 13.26
N THR A 15 -2.52 -24.51 14.38
CA THR A 15 -3.62 -23.57 14.68
C THR A 15 -3.39 -22.17 14.07
N ILE A 16 -2.20 -21.87 13.57
CA ILE A 16 -1.82 -20.58 13.03
C ILE A 16 -2.52 -20.37 11.69
N LYS A 17 -3.33 -19.32 11.62
CA LYS A 17 -3.91 -18.85 10.37
C LYS A 17 -2.92 -17.91 9.68
N THR A 18 -2.79 -18.07 8.36
CA THR A 18 -1.91 -17.24 7.55
C THR A 18 -2.70 -16.24 6.71
N THR A 19 -2.11 -15.09 6.46
CA THR A 19 -2.58 -14.07 5.52
C THR A 19 -1.78 -14.20 4.23
N ASP A 20 -2.46 -14.22 3.08
CA ASP A 20 -1.80 -14.24 1.78
C ASP A 20 -1.21 -12.87 1.45
N ILE A 21 0.10 -12.84 1.17
CA ILE A 21 0.79 -11.67 0.67
C ILE A 21 1.56 -12.07 -0.58
N LYS A 22 1.13 -11.57 -1.73
CA LYS A 22 1.73 -11.86 -3.05
C LYS A 22 1.85 -13.37 -3.36
N GLY A 23 0.84 -14.15 -2.98
CA GLY A 23 0.77 -15.59 -3.25
C GLY A 23 1.53 -16.47 -2.25
N LYS A 24 1.98 -15.91 -1.11
CA LYS A 24 2.61 -16.66 -0.01
C LYS A 24 1.86 -16.40 1.29
N GLY A 25 1.65 -17.44 2.08
CA GLY A 25 1.05 -17.34 3.41
C GLY A 25 2.08 -16.83 4.42
N TYR A 26 1.69 -15.85 5.24
CA TYR A 26 2.49 -15.32 6.35
C TYR A 26 1.68 -15.33 7.64
N ALA A 27 2.32 -15.72 8.75
CA ALA A 27 1.70 -15.70 10.07
C ALA A 27 1.68 -14.26 10.61
N GLU A 28 0.50 -13.78 11.02
CA GLU A 28 0.37 -12.53 11.79
C GLU A 28 0.91 -12.70 13.21
N VAL A 29 1.38 -11.61 13.82
CA VAL A 29 1.99 -11.65 15.17
C VAL A 29 1.00 -12.13 16.23
N ASN A 30 -0.28 -11.75 16.13
CA ASN A 30 -1.33 -12.19 17.03
C ASN A 30 -1.53 -13.72 16.99
N GLN A 31 -1.37 -14.35 15.83
CA GLN A 31 -1.45 -15.80 15.67
C GLN A 31 -0.26 -16.49 16.33
N ARG A 32 0.95 -15.91 16.18
CA ARG A 32 2.16 -16.41 16.85
C ARG A 32 2.04 -16.31 18.39
N ILE A 33 1.54 -15.18 18.91
CA ILE A 33 1.27 -15.02 20.36
C ILE A 33 0.28 -16.06 20.85
N LYS A 34 -0.80 -16.31 20.09
CA LYS A 34 -1.79 -17.33 20.45
C LYS A 34 -1.16 -18.72 20.52
N ALA A 35 -0.40 -19.12 19.52
CA ALA A 35 0.29 -20.40 19.49
C ALA A 35 1.31 -20.53 20.63
N PHE A 36 2.06 -19.46 20.93
CA PHE A 36 2.97 -19.42 22.08
C PHE A 36 2.25 -19.67 23.41
N ARG A 37 1.08 -19.02 23.63
CA ARG A 37 0.29 -19.20 24.85
C ARG A 37 -0.32 -20.59 25.00
N MET A 38 -0.48 -21.34 23.91
CA MET A 38 -0.92 -22.74 23.96
C MET A 38 0.16 -23.66 24.51
N VAL A 39 1.43 -23.38 24.19
CA VAL A 39 2.59 -24.20 24.63
C VAL A 39 3.14 -23.69 25.97
N TYR A 40 3.21 -22.38 26.13
CA TYR A 40 3.75 -21.68 27.31
C TYR A 40 2.70 -20.74 27.91
N PRO A 41 1.68 -21.23 28.62
CA PRO A 41 0.63 -20.39 29.19
C PRO A 41 1.15 -19.31 30.13
N GLN A 42 2.21 -19.63 30.92
CA GLN A 42 2.86 -18.71 31.85
C GLN A 42 4.14 -18.08 31.30
N GLY A 43 4.49 -18.36 30.04
CA GLY A 43 5.68 -17.78 29.42
C GLY A 43 5.61 -16.25 29.33
N THR A 44 6.74 -15.58 29.33
CA THR A 44 6.85 -14.11 29.30
C THR A 44 7.27 -13.63 27.92
N ILE A 45 6.62 -12.57 27.44
CA ILE A 45 7.04 -11.76 26.29
C ILE A 45 7.44 -10.41 26.86
N GLU A 46 8.71 -10.08 26.78
CA GLU A 46 9.28 -8.83 27.27
C GLU A 46 9.77 -7.99 26.11
N THR A 47 9.45 -6.71 26.10
CA THR A 47 9.90 -5.77 25.06
C THR A 47 10.74 -4.66 25.68
N GLU A 48 11.77 -4.23 24.95
CA GLU A 48 12.66 -3.15 25.33
C GLU A 48 12.87 -2.22 24.13
N MET A 49 12.62 -0.92 24.31
CA MET A 49 13.03 0.08 23.35
C MET A 49 14.53 0.34 23.50
N ILE A 50 15.31 -0.07 22.52
CA ILE A 50 16.78 0.09 22.51
C ILE A 50 17.14 1.55 22.18
N SER A 51 16.44 2.16 21.20
CA SER A 51 16.63 3.55 20.83
C SER A 51 15.41 4.09 20.08
N ASN A 52 15.23 5.42 20.16
CA ASN A 52 14.30 6.18 19.33
C ASN A 52 14.93 7.54 19.03
N GLU A 53 15.66 7.61 17.91
CA GLU A 53 16.42 8.79 17.52
C GLU A 53 16.22 9.13 16.06
N ASN A 54 16.10 10.41 15.73
CA ASN A 54 15.96 10.92 14.36
C ASN A 54 14.79 10.27 13.57
N GLY A 55 13.69 9.95 14.27
CA GLY A 55 12.53 9.28 13.66
C GLY A 55 12.78 7.79 13.33
N VAL A 56 13.79 7.17 13.93
CA VAL A 56 14.03 5.72 13.83
C VAL A 56 13.96 5.13 15.23
N CYS A 57 13.06 4.15 15.44
CA CYS A 57 13.02 3.36 16.67
C CYS A 57 13.56 1.95 16.44
N ILE A 58 14.17 1.39 17.49
CA ILE A 58 14.66 0.02 17.53
C ILE A 58 14.10 -0.63 18.79
N PHE A 59 13.42 -1.77 18.61
CA PHE A 59 12.93 -2.61 19.69
C PHE A 59 13.61 -3.97 19.70
N ARG A 60 13.76 -4.51 20.90
CA ARG A 60 14.11 -5.90 21.18
C ARG A 60 12.93 -6.55 21.90
N ALA A 61 12.62 -7.79 21.51
CA ALA A 61 11.71 -8.65 22.25
C ALA A 61 12.44 -9.91 22.70
N ASN A 62 12.22 -10.32 23.94
CA ASN A 62 12.73 -11.54 24.54
C ASN A 62 11.55 -12.44 24.91
N ILE A 63 11.65 -13.72 24.60
CA ILE A 63 10.65 -14.74 24.91
C ILE A 63 11.22 -15.69 25.95
N TYR A 64 10.48 -15.87 27.02
CA TYR A 64 10.91 -16.72 28.13
C TYR A 64 9.89 -17.82 28.46
N ASP A 65 10.39 -18.95 28.90
CA ASP A 65 9.67 -19.96 29.67
C ASP A 65 10.21 -19.89 31.10
N GLU A 66 9.41 -19.41 32.05
CA GLU A 66 9.87 -19.00 33.37
C GLU A 66 11.09 -18.06 33.26
N ASP A 67 12.24 -18.44 33.76
CA ASP A 67 13.50 -17.68 33.73
C ASP A 67 14.40 -18.06 32.52
N LYS A 68 13.99 -19.03 31.70
CA LYS A 68 14.76 -19.51 30.56
C LYS A 68 14.44 -18.67 29.31
N LEU A 69 15.46 -17.98 28.80
CA LEU A 69 15.34 -17.29 27.48
C LEU A 69 15.21 -18.34 26.37
N LEU A 70 14.09 -18.28 25.62
CA LEU A 70 13.83 -19.15 24.47
C LEU A 70 14.33 -18.53 23.17
N ALA A 71 14.06 -17.24 22.96
CA ALA A 71 14.46 -16.53 21.75
C ALA A 71 14.48 -15.02 21.95
N THR A 72 15.18 -14.33 21.05
CA THR A 72 15.23 -12.88 20.98
C THR A 72 14.97 -12.42 19.54
N GLY A 73 14.22 -11.35 19.36
CA GLY A 73 14.01 -10.68 18.07
C GLY A 73 14.28 -9.18 18.18
N THR A 74 14.88 -8.61 17.15
CA THR A 74 15.09 -7.16 17.04
C THR A 74 14.48 -6.65 15.74
N ALA A 75 13.78 -5.53 15.84
CA ALA A 75 13.21 -4.82 14.68
C ALA A 75 13.55 -3.34 14.74
N TYR A 76 13.47 -2.67 13.59
CA TYR A 76 13.51 -1.22 13.52
C TYR A 76 12.39 -0.72 12.60
N GLU A 77 11.88 0.46 12.91
CA GLU A 77 10.93 1.18 12.05
C GLU A 77 11.32 2.65 11.95
N LYS A 78 10.97 3.25 10.80
CA LYS A 78 11.22 4.66 10.55
C LYS A 78 9.91 5.42 10.46
N GLU A 79 9.83 6.53 11.18
CA GLU A 79 8.69 7.47 11.11
C GLU A 79 8.44 7.92 9.67
N ASN A 80 7.19 8.03 9.28
CA ASN A 80 6.75 8.42 7.92
C ASN A 80 7.17 7.46 6.78
N SER A 81 7.79 6.31 7.04
CA SER A 81 8.17 5.35 6.00
C SER A 81 6.96 4.68 5.34
N THR A 82 5.88 4.47 6.09
CA THR A 82 4.61 3.89 5.61
C THR A 82 3.42 4.68 6.14
N PHE A 83 2.20 4.38 5.66
CA PHE A 83 0.99 5.01 6.19
C PHE A 83 0.82 4.77 7.71
N ILE A 84 1.07 3.53 8.17
CA ILE A 84 1.00 3.18 9.60
C ILE A 84 2.09 3.92 10.37
N ASN A 85 3.30 3.99 9.83
CA ASN A 85 4.44 4.62 10.49
C ASN A 85 4.37 6.15 10.56
N LYS A 86 3.36 6.78 9.97
CA LYS A 86 3.08 8.23 10.18
C LYS A 86 2.63 8.54 11.60
N THR A 87 1.95 7.61 12.25
CA THR A 87 1.33 7.83 13.56
C THR A 87 1.70 6.76 14.58
N SER A 88 2.17 5.59 14.17
CA SER A 88 2.32 4.40 15.01
C SER A 88 3.60 3.60 14.73
N TYR A 89 4.70 4.28 14.35
CA TYR A 89 5.96 3.61 14.03
C TYR A 89 6.61 2.94 15.25
N ILE A 90 6.35 3.45 16.46
CA ILE A 90 6.87 2.88 17.71
C ILE A 90 6.16 1.56 18.01
N GLU A 91 4.82 1.57 18.02
CA GLU A 91 4.00 0.38 18.28
C GLU A 91 4.20 -0.70 17.19
N ASN A 92 4.37 -0.26 15.95
CA ASN A 92 4.66 -1.15 14.84
C ASN A 92 6.04 -1.83 14.98
N CYS A 93 7.05 -1.06 15.42
CA CYS A 93 8.39 -1.57 15.70
C CYS A 93 8.39 -2.63 16.83
N GLU A 94 7.68 -2.34 17.92
CA GLU A 94 7.51 -3.28 19.03
C GLU A 94 6.85 -4.59 18.57
N THR A 95 5.75 -4.48 17.82
CA THR A 95 5.03 -5.64 17.25
C THR A 95 5.93 -6.46 16.34
N SER A 96 6.71 -5.82 15.47
CA SER A 96 7.67 -6.49 14.59
C SER A 96 8.75 -7.26 15.39
N ALA A 97 9.28 -6.65 16.45
CA ALA A 97 10.26 -7.34 17.32
C ALA A 97 9.68 -8.60 17.97
N VAL A 98 8.44 -8.52 18.49
CA VAL A 98 7.71 -9.66 19.06
C VAL A 98 7.49 -10.75 18.02
N GLY A 99 7.04 -10.38 16.82
CA GLY A 99 6.81 -11.32 15.72
C GLY A 99 8.07 -12.10 15.34
N ARG A 100 9.22 -11.44 15.27
CA ARG A 100 10.53 -12.06 14.99
C ARG A 100 10.97 -12.98 16.11
N ALA A 101 10.86 -12.53 17.37
CA ALA A 101 11.25 -13.35 18.53
C ALA A 101 10.43 -14.65 18.60
N LEU A 102 9.10 -14.56 18.39
CA LEU A 102 8.23 -15.75 18.36
C LEU A 102 8.52 -16.65 17.17
N GLY A 103 8.82 -16.09 15.99
CA GLY A 103 9.28 -16.88 14.84
C GLY A 103 10.57 -17.65 15.14
N MET A 104 11.55 -17.02 15.79
CA MET A 104 12.79 -17.69 16.23
C MET A 104 12.56 -18.72 17.35
N ALA A 105 11.52 -18.54 18.17
CA ALA A 105 11.09 -19.54 19.14
C ALA A 105 10.36 -20.74 18.51
N GLY A 106 10.11 -20.73 17.18
CA GLY A 106 9.48 -21.79 16.41
C GLY A 106 7.99 -21.62 16.12
N PHE A 107 7.39 -20.47 16.47
CA PHE A 107 5.96 -20.22 16.22
C PHE A 107 5.74 -19.57 14.84
N GLY A 108 5.06 -20.31 13.94
CA GLY A 108 4.80 -19.89 12.57
C GLY A 108 6.03 -19.94 11.66
N ILE A 109 6.99 -20.80 11.98
CA ILE A 109 8.26 -20.93 11.24
C ILE A 109 8.08 -21.57 9.86
N ASP A 110 7.03 -22.36 9.65
CA ASP A 110 6.74 -23.03 8.39
C ASP A 110 6.44 -22.06 7.24
N THR A 111 6.12 -20.80 7.58
CA THR A 111 5.87 -19.76 6.61
C THR A 111 7.10 -18.88 6.38
N SER A 112 7.54 -18.20 7.41
CA SER A 112 8.78 -17.40 7.43
C SER A 112 9.07 -16.93 8.85
N ILE A 113 10.33 -16.51 9.12
CA ILE A 113 10.66 -15.81 10.36
C ILE A 113 10.00 -14.42 10.40
N ALA A 114 9.98 -13.73 9.28
CA ALA A 114 9.26 -12.45 9.15
C ALA A 114 7.75 -12.68 9.29
N SER A 115 7.07 -11.81 10.03
CA SER A 115 5.61 -11.81 10.14
C SER A 115 4.94 -11.22 8.90
N ALA A 116 3.62 -11.36 8.80
CA ALA A 116 2.84 -10.75 7.73
C ALA A 116 3.02 -9.23 7.72
N GLU A 117 3.03 -8.61 8.90
CA GLU A 117 3.22 -7.17 9.10
C GLU A 117 4.60 -6.71 8.62
N GLU A 118 5.67 -7.44 8.98
CA GLU A 118 7.03 -7.12 8.53
C GLU A 118 7.18 -7.20 7.02
N VAL A 119 6.61 -8.23 6.39
CA VAL A 119 6.67 -8.40 4.93
C VAL A 119 5.88 -7.30 4.23
N GLN A 120 4.70 -6.95 4.74
CA GLN A 120 3.91 -5.84 4.19
C GLN A 120 4.65 -4.51 4.34
N ASN A 121 5.27 -4.24 5.49
CA ASN A 121 6.09 -3.06 5.70
C ASN A 121 7.31 -3.02 4.77
N ALA A 122 8.01 -4.14 4.60
CA ALA A 122 9.13 -4.22 3.67
C ALA A 122 8.71 -3.92 2.23
N ILE A 123 7.54 -4.41 1.79
CA ILE A 123 6.97 -4.10 0.47
C ILE A 123 6.67 -2.60 0.37
N ASN A 124 6.02 -2.03 1.37
CA ASN A 124 5.68 -0.61 1.39
C ASN A 124 6.93 0.30 1.39
N ASN A 125 8.00 -0.11 2.09
CA ASN A 125 9.28 0.58 2.13
C ASN A 125 10.06 0.50 0.80
N GLN A 126 9.73 -0.42 -0.09
CA GLN A 126 10.27 -0.50 -1.45
C GLN A 126 9.63 0.49 -2.43
N VAL A 127 8.55 1.19 -2.00
CA VAL A 127 7.94 2.24 -2.82
C VAL A 127 8.88 3.45 -2.85
N THR A 128 9.48 3.69 -4.02
CA THR A 128 10.45 4.76 -4.23
C THR A 128 9.86 6.03 -4.84
N ILE A 129 8.60 5.96 -5.32
CA ILE A 129 7.91 7.07 -5.98
C ILE A 129 7.35 8.04 -4.93
N ASN A 130 7.89 9.26 -4.88
CA ASN A 130 7.49 10.29 -3.91
C ASN A 130 7.17 11.64 -4.54
N THR A 131 7.64 11.89 -5.77
CA THR A 131 7.42 13.14 -6.50
C THR A 131 6.57 12.92 -7.76
N GLU A 132 6.04 14.03 -8.30
CA GLU A 132 5.27 14.00 -9.55
C GLU A 132 6.17 13.62 -10.74
N GLU A 133 7.41 14.07 -10.74
CA GLU A 133 8.41 13.76 -11.77
C GLU A 133 8.74 12.27 -11.79
N GLU A 134 8.99 11.66 -10.63
CA GLU A 134 9.22 10.23 -10.50
C GLU A 134 7.97 9.44 -10.95
N ALA A 135 6.78 9.88 -10.56
CA ALA A 135 5.52 9.27 -10.96
C ALA A 135 5.31 9.31 -12.48
N LYS A 136 5.61 10.44 -13.13
CA LYS A 136 5.51 10.59 -14.59
C LYS A 136 6.53 9.72 -15.33
N ALA A 137 7.73 9.57 -14.79
CA ALA A 137 8.82 8.83 -15.43
C ALA A 137 8.68 7.29 -15.34
N LEU A 138 7.81 6.78 -14.45
CA LEU A 138 7.65 5.34 -14.23
C LEU A 138 7.08 4.66 -15.48
N LYS A 139 7.76 3.62 -15.96
CA LYS A 139 7.35 2.85 -17.14
C LYS A 139 6.31 1.78 -16.79
N ILE A 140 5.43 1.52 -17.72
CA ILE A 140 4.43 0.46 -17.67
C ILE A 140 4.99 -0.73 -18.45
N GLU A 141 5.14 -1.88 -17.79
CA GLU A 141 5.75 -3.09 -18.38
C GLU A 141 4.71 -4.11 -18.89
N PHE A 142 3.42 -3.73 -18.92
CA PHE A 142 2.34 -4.63 -19.33
C PHE A 142 1.11 -3.86 -19.88
N GLY A 143 0.23 -4.60 -20.56
CA GLY A 143 -1.07 -4.09 -21.00
C GLY A 143 -1.00 -3.18 -22.23
N LYS A 144 -2.01 -2.34 -22.40
CA LYS A 144 -2.23 -1.48 -23.58
C LYS A 144 -1.07 -0.50 -23.83
N TYR A 145 -0.46 0.01 -22.77
CA TYR A 145 0.60 1.01 -22.81
C TYR A 145 1.96 0.42 -22.38
N ASN A 146 2.21 -0.86 -22.73
CA ASN A 146 3.50 -1.49 -22.44
C ASN A 146 4.65 -0.71 -23.12
N GLY A 147 5.66 -0.33 -22.33
CA GLY A 147 6.82 0.46 -22.76
C GLY A 147 6.66 1.97 -22.60
N GLU A 148 5.42 2.48 -22.48
CA GLU A 148 5.14 3.88 -22.23
C GLU A 148 5.24 4.24 -20.75
N THR A 149 5.29 5.54 -20.43
CA THR A 149 5.31 6.02 -19.05
C THR A 149 3.92 6.31 -18.51
N ILE A 150 3.77 6.28 -17.18
CA ILE A 150 2.50 6.68 -16.52
C ILE A 150 2.18 8.14 -16.86
N GLY A 151 3.20 9.01 -16.94
CA GLY A 151 3.05 10.39 -17.36
C GLY A 151 2.45 10.53 -18.76
N TYR A 152 2.91 9.74 -19.74
CA TYR A 152 2.35 9.71 -21.09
C TYR A 152 0.85 9.37 -21.05
N VAL A 153 0.46 8.33 -20.30
CA VAL A 153 -0.94 7.93 -20.19
C VAL A 153 -1.77 9.01 -19.49
N TYR A 154 -1.23 9.64 -18.46
CA TYR A 154 -1.88 10.74 -17.75
C TYR A 154 -2.11 11.92 -18.69
N GLU A 155 -1.10 12.36 -19.43
CA GLU A 155 -1.16 13.47 -20.39
C GLU A 155 -2.06 13.16 -21.58
N SER A 156 -2.16 11.90 -22.01
CA SER A 156 -3.11 11.46 -23.04
C SER A 156 -4.58 11.55 -22.61
N GLY A 157 -4.85 11.69 -21.32
CA GLY A 157 -6.19 11.78 -20.74
C GLY A 157 -6.89 10.44 -20.55
N ASP A 158 -6.20 9.30 -20.69
CA ASP A 158 -6.80 7.96 -20.45
C ASP A 158 -6.84 7.63 -18.96
N LEU A 159 -7.58 8.44 -18.18
CA LEU A 159 -7.75 8.27 -16.74
C LEU A 159 -8.43 6.94 -16.39
N LYS A 160 -9.21 6.36 -17.30
CA LYS A 160 -9.82 5.04 -17.11
C LYS A 160 -8.78 3.93 -17.07
N TYR A 161 -7.76 4.03 -17.93
CA TYR A 161 -6.65 3.09 -17.91
C TYR A 161 -5.79 3.26 -16.67
N LEU A 162 -5.51 4.49 -16.23
CA LEU A 162 -4.80 4.75 -14.98
C LEU A 162 -5.56 4.18 -13.77
N ARG A 163 -6.88 4.31 -13.75
CA ARG A 163 -7.69 3.66 -12.72
C ARG A 163 -7.55 2.14 -12.76
N TRP A 164 -7.64 1.54 -13.95
CA TRP A 164 -7.44 0.11 -14.12
C TRP A 164 -6.06 -0.34 -13.65
N LEU A 165 -5.00 0.44 -13.93
CA LEU A 165 -3.65 0.20 -13.42
C LEU A 165 -3.62 0.21 -11.89
N PHE A 166 -4.24 1.21 -11.27
CA PHE A 166 -4.32 1.33 -9.81
C PHE A 166 -4.99 0.11 -9.18
N ASP A 167 -6.11 -0.35 -9.75
CA ASP A 167 -6.89 -1.46 -9.21
C ASP A 167 -6.25 -2.83 -9.45
N LYS A 168 -5.54 -3.01 -10.56
CA LYS A 168 -5.07 -4.33 -11.03
C LYS A 168 -3.58 -4.56 -10.84
N SER A 169 -2.78 -3.50 -10.71
CA SER A 169 -1.35 -3.66 -10.50
C SER A 169 -1.08 -4.25 -9.12
N LYS A 170 -0.11 -5.17 -9.10
CA LYS A 170 0.51 -5.67 -7.86
C LYS A 170 1.77 -4.85 -7.48
N ASP A 171 2.18 -3.92 -8.32
CA ASP A 171 3.31 -3.04 -8.08
C ASP A 171 2.85 -1.77 -7.35
N GLU A 172 3.30 -1.61 -6.12
CA GLU A 172 2.95 -0.49 -5.26
C GLU A 172 3.51 0.85 -5.79
N ASN A 173 4.62 0.84 -6.55
CA ASN A 173 5.12 2.04 -7.21
C ASN A 173 4.15 2.53 -8.29
N ILE A 174 3.57 1.62 -9.07
CA ILE A 174 2.55 1.96 -10.07
C ILE A 174 1.32 2.56 -9.39
N LYS A 175 0.80 1.93 -8.33
CA LYS A 175 -0.33 2.47 -7.56
C LYS A 175 -0.01 3.84 -6.97
N LYS A 176 1.18 4.00 -6.39
CA LYS A 176 1.63 5.26 -5.80
C LYS A 176 1.78 6.35 -6.85
N ALA A 177 2.38 6.05 -8.00
CA ALA A 177 2.53 6.98 -9.10
C ALA A 177 1.17 7.45 -9.64
N VAL A 178 0.23 6.53 -9.87
CA VAL A 178 -1.13 6.86 -10.27
C VAL A 178 -1.82 7.73 -9.21
N SER A 179 -1.67 7.38 -7.93
CA SER A 179 -2.24 8.15 -6.81
C SER A 179 -1.71 9.59 -6.78
N ILE A 180 -0.40 9.79 -6.97
CA ILE A 180 0.23 11.12 -7.00
C ILE A 180 -0.35 11.97 -8.14
N LEU A 181 -0.44 11.41 -9.35
CA LEU A 181 -0.88 12.15 -10.54
C LEU A 181 -2.39 12.41 -10.57
N THR A 182 -3.19 11.49 -10.08
CA THR A 182 -4.66 11.55 -10.20
C THR A 182 -5.35 11.85 -8.88
N GLY A 183 -4.64 11.76 -7.75
CA GLY A 183 -5.21 11.82 -6.40
C GLY A 183 -6.12 10.63 -6.08
N LEU A 184 -6.08 9.54 -6.86
CA LEU A 184 -6.80 8.32 -6.55
C LEU A 184 -6.22 7.68 -5.30
N VAL A 185 -7.11 7.25 -4.41
CA VAL A 185 -6.83 6.45 -3.23
C VAL A 185 -7.74 5.22 -3.28
N GLU A 186 -7.61 4.29 -2.35
CA GLU A 186 -8.57 3.21 -2.22
C GLU A 186 -9.96 3.80 -1.95
N MET A 187 -10.81 3.78 -2.97
CA MET A 187 -12.17 4.32 -2.98
C MET A 187 -13.09 3.30 -3.64
N THR A 188 -14.38 3.38 -3.32
CA THR A 188 -15.38 2.59 -4.04
C THR A 188 -15.40 2.95 -5.54
N PRO A 189 -15.85 2.06 -6.42
CA PRO A 189 -15.95 2.34 -7.86
C PRO A 189 -16.76 3.59 -8.19
N GLU A 190 -17.79 3.88 -7.39
CA GLU A 190 -18.67 5.05 -7.58
C GLU A 190 -17.99 6.35 -7.15
N GLU A 191 -17.34 6.37 -5.99
CA GLU A 191 -16.55 7.53 -5.53
C GLU A 191 -15.43 7.86 -6.49
N THR A 192 -14.79 6.84 -7.05
CA THR A 192 -13.73 7.01 -8.05
C THR A 192 -14.24 7.62 -9.32
N LYS A 193 -15.38 7.13 -9.85
CA LYS A 193 -16.02 7.67 -11.05
C LYS A 193 -16.34 9.15 -10.85
N ASN A 194 -16.94 9.49 -9.71
CA ASN A 194 -17.28 10.87 -9.38
C ASN A 194 -16.04 11.75 -9.28
N LYS A 195 -14.95 11.26 -8.68
CA LYS A 195 -13.68 12.01 -8.59
C LYS A 195 -13.04 12.26 -9.96
N ILE A 196 -12.97 11.23 -10.82
CA ILE A 196 -12.44 11.37 -12.19
C ILE A 196 -13.28 12.38 -12.97
N ASN A 197 -14.60 12.27 -12.91
CA ASN A 197 -15.51 13.14 -13.63
C ASN A 197 -15.38 14.62 -13.22
N ALA A 198 -15.08 14.86 -11.93
CA ALA A 198 -14.88 16.21 -11.38
C ALA A 198 -13.48 16.79 -11.63
N MET A 199 -12.52 16.02 -12.15
CA MET A 199 -11.17 16.53 -12.44
C MET A 199 -11.21 17.65 -13.49
N PRO A 200 -10.28 18.62 -13.44
CA PRO A 200 -10.15 19.62 -14.49
C PRO A 200 -9.92 18.98 -15.87
N ILE A 201 -10.41 19.64 -16.91
CA ILE A 201 -10.14 19.24 -18.30
C ILE A 201 -8.62 19.16 -18.57
N MET A 202 -8.19 18.11 -19.28
CA MET A 202 -6.79 17.92 -19.67
C MET A 202 -6.42 18.72 -20.93
N GLU A 203 -5.14 19.08 -21.07
CA GLU A 203 -4.70 19.86 -22.25
C GLU A 203 -4.97 19.13 -23.57
N THR A 204 -4.77 17.80 -23.59
CA THR A 204 -5.10 16.97 -24.77
C THR A 204 -6.58 17.01 -25.13
N GLN A 205 -7.47 17.01 -24.12
CA GLN A 205 -8.92 17.15 -24.37
C GLN A 205 -9.26 18.56 -24.89
N LYS A 206 -8.63 19.59 -24.33
CA LYS A 206 -8.80 20.98 -24.85
C LYS A 206 -8.40 21.07 -26.32
N GLN A 207 -7.26 20.47 -26.70
CA GLN A 207 -6.81 20.46 -28.07
C GLN A 207 -7.80 19.72 -28.99
N ARG A 208 -8.23 18.52 -28.60
CA ARG A 208 -9.22 17.73 -29.36
C ARG A 208 -10.56 18.47 -29.52
N ILE A 209 -11.01 19.23 -28.53
CA ILE A 209 -12.21 20.07 -28.63
C ILE A 209 -11.98 21.20 -29.62
N LYS A 210 -10.81 21.87 -29.58
CA LYS A 210 -10.47 22.92 -30.57
C LYS A 210 -10.37 22.39 -32.02
N ASP A 211 -9.92 21.13 -32.16
CA ASP A 211 -9.85 20.49 -33.49
C ASP A 211 -11.22 20.04 -33.99
N LYS A 212 -12.16 19.75 -33.08
CA LYS A 212 -13.51 19.26 -33.41
C LYS A 212 -14.52 20.38 -33.64
N TYR A 213 -14.39 21.50 -32.94
CA TYR A 213 -15.35 22.62 -32.94
C TYR A 213 -14.70 23.94 -33.31
N SER A 214 -15.41 24.78 -34.06
CA SER A 214 -15.00 26.15 -34.34
C SER A 214 -15.03 27.04 -33.09
N THR A 215 -14.35 28.18 -33.15
CA THR A 215 -14.30 29.13 -32.02
C THR A 215 -15.70 29.61 -31.59
N ASP A 216 -16.62 29.79 -32.51
CA ASP A 216 -17.98 30.27 -32.20
C ASP A 216 -18.85 29.16 -31.62
N GLU A 217 -18.68 27.92 -32.09
CA GLU A 217 -19.32 26.75 -31.46
C GLU A 217 -18.84 26.55 -30.04
N ILE A 218 -17.53 26.64 -29.77
CA ILE A 218 -16.96 26.55 -28.43
C ILE A 218 -17.56 27.62 -27.52
N LYS A 219 -17.67 28.87 -27.96
CA LYS A 219 -18.32 29.94 -27.18
C LYS A 219 -19.76 29.59 -26.81
N ASN A 220 -20.54 29.09 -27.77
CA ASN A 220 -21.93 28.70 -27.53
C ASN A 220 -22.04 27.53 -26.55
N ILE A 221 -21.13 26.55 -26.63
CA ILE A 221 -21.05 25.43 -25.72
C ILE A 221 -20.74 25.91 -24.28
N LEU A 222 -19.74 26.78 -24.12
CA LEU A 222 -19.37 27.34 -22.84
C LEU A 222 -20.50 28.11 -22.17
N ILE A 223 -21.27 28.92 -22.98
CA ILE A 223 -22.44 29.62 -22.49
C ILE A 223 -23.51 28.64 -22.00
N LYS A 224 -23.79 27.57 -22.75
CA LYS A 224 -24.76 26.53 -22.36
C LYS A 224 -24.36 25.82 -21.06
N LEU A 225 -23.08 25.59 -20.86
CA LEU A 225 -22.54 24.94 -19.66
C LEU A 225 -22.28 25.92 -18.50
N ASN A 226 -22.63 27.22 -18.68
CA ASN A 226 -22.37 28.29 -17.70
C ASN A 226 -20.87 28.35 -17.29
N LYS A 227 -19.97 28.25 -18.28
CA LYS A 227 -18.52 28.31 -18.14
C LYS A 227 -17.96 29.51 -18.92
N SER A 228 -16.85 30.08 -18.41
CA SER A 228 -16.23 31.26 -19.04
C SER A 228 -15.16 30.92 -20.07
N LYS A 229 -14.46 29.80 -19.88
CA LYS A 229 -13.35 29.33 -20.71
C LYS A 229 -13.23 27.81 -20.68
N LEU A 230 -12.53 27.23 -21.69
CA LEU A 230 -12.34 25.77 -21.78
C LEU A 230 -11.70 25.16 -20.52
N SER A 231 -10.80 25.90 -19.86
CA SER A 231 -10.18 25.43 -18.62
C SER A 231 -11.12 25.28 -17.40
N ASP A 232 -12.35 25.81 -17.52
CA ASP A 232 -13.36 25.71 -16.47
C ASP A 232 -14.22 24.42 -16.62
N LEU A 233 -14.02 23.67 -17.72
CA LEU A 233 -14.68 22.39 -17.94
C LEU A 233 -14.07 21.31 -17.07
N THR A 234 -14.90 20.35 -16.68
CA THR A 234 -14.47 19.12 -16.03
C THR A 234 -14.07 18.06 -17.07
N TYR A 235 -13.43 17.00 -16.61
CA TYR A 235 -13.13 15.83 -17.43
C TYR A 235 -14.40 15.25 -18.06
N GLU A 236 -15.51 15.17 -17.31
CA GLU A 236 -16.81 14.69 -17.80
C GLU A 236 -17.40 15.59 -18.88
N ASP A 237 -17.39 16.91 -18.66
CA ASP A 237 -17.85 17.89 -19.67
C ASP A 237 -17.10 17.66 -20.99
N ALA A 238 -15.78 17.50 -20.93
CA ALA A 238 -14.94 17.31 -22.10
C ALA A 238 -15.21 15.96 -22.80
N GLU A 239 -15.37 14.86 -22.06
CA GLU A 239 -15.70 13.55 -22.62
C GLU A 239 -17.06 13.56 -23.34
N ASN A 240 -18.06 14.19 -22.74
CA ASN A 240 -19.40 14.31 -23.36
C ASN A 240 -19.34 15.11 -24.67
N LEU A 241 -18.65 16.25 -24.68
CA LEU A 241 -18.43 17.02 -25.88
C LEU A 241 -17.70 16.25 -26.98
N LEU A 242 -16.68 15.51 -26.62
CA LEU A 242 -15.91 14.72 -27.59
C LEU A 242 -16.69 13.53 -28.15
N LYS A 243 -17.65 12.96 -27.42
CA LYS A 243 -18.57 11.93 -27.89
C LYS A 243 -19.71 12.51 -28.73
N GLY A 244 -20.05 13.77 -28.55
CA GLY A 244 -21.19 14.45 -29.24
C GLY A 244 -22.51 14.30 -28.46
N GLU A 245 -22.40 14.13 -27.15
CA GLU A 245 -23.53 14.09 -26.19
C GLU A 245 -23.79 15.50 -25.62
#